data_926e556bfb9efa3b1c33b3465f8c572e
#
_entry.id   926e556bfb9efa3b1c33b3465f8c572e
#
_cell.length_a   1.000
_cell.length_b   1.000
_cell.length_c   1.000
_cell.angle_alpha   90.00
_cell.angle_beta   90.00
_cell.angle_gamma   90.00
#
_symmetry.space_group_name_H-M   'P 1'
#
loop_
_entity.id
_entity.type
_entity.pdbx_description
1 polymer ?
#
loop_
_entity_poly.entity_id
_entity_poly.type
_entity_poly.pdbx_seq_one_letter_code
_entity_poly.pdbx_strand_id
1 'polypeptide(L)'
;MQEELKSQFEGFATNSGFIAAQKTSEAYKGFRKGRWGDLEMEDVDRVRNVDGVALATPSIALWGQVAVYGDNKYDCSVKGLYPEYEQIEHQEMTYGRFINDVDIKESRKVCVIGKRVYESLFKPGEDPCGKYVRVNGIYYRVIGMCSSEGNVNIQGQASEAITLPFSTMQQTYNLGKKLHVVCFIMKPGVKVKDV
;
A
#
# COMPACT_ATOMS: atom_id res chain seq x y z
N MET A 1 13.48 12.22 21.98
CA MET A 1 13.90 11.62 20.68
C MET A 1 13.47 10.18 20.49
N GLN A 2 13.72 9.27 21.44
CA GLN A 2 13.29 7.86 21.28
C GLN A 2 11.78 7.63 21.35
N GLU A 3 11.06 8.44 22.11
CA GLU A 3 9.60 8.35 22.22
C GLU A 3 8.88 8.94 21.00
N GLU A 4 9.40 10.00 20.41
CA GLU A 4 8.85 10.57 19.18
C GLU A 4 9.02 9.64 17.98
N LEU A 5 10.14 8.94 17.89
CA LEU A 5 10.36 7.92 16.86
C LEU A 5 9.43 6.73 17.03
N LYS A 6 9.12 6.31 18.25
CA LYS A 6 8.16 5.25 18.53
C LYS A 6 6.73 5.60 18.11
N SER A 7 6.32 6.85 18.35
CA SER A 7 4.97 7.31 17.98
C SER A 7 4.77 7.42 16.46
N GLN A 8 5.84 7.73 15.71
CA GLN A 8 5.80 7.79 14.24
C GLN A 8 5.63 6.41 13.59
N PHE A 9 6.07 5.35 14.26
CA PHE A 9 5.99 3.97 13.77
C PHE A 9 4.93 3.13 14.48
N GLU A 10 4.01 3.79 15.18
CA GLU A 10 2.88 3.10 15.82
C GLU A 10 2.01 2.42 14.76
N GLY A 11 1.77 1.12 14.91
CA GLY A 11 1.06 0.30 13.93
C GLY A 11 1.96 -0.43 12.93
N PHE A 12 3.23 -0.05 12.80
CA PHE A 12 4.21 -0.77 11.98
C PHE A 12 4.95 -1.84 12.78
N ALA A 13 5.27 -2.95 12.10
CA ALA A 13 6.14 -3.95 12.69
C ALA A 13 7.52 -3.34 12.99
N THR A 14 8.04 -3.57 14.20
CA THR A 14 9.29 -2.96 14.68
C THR A 14 10.53 -3.33 13.88
N ASN A 15 10.45 -4.42 13.14
CA ASN A 15 11.52 -4.97 12.29
C ASN A 15 11.19 -4.86 10.79
N SER A 16 10.33 -3.92 10.43
CA SER A 16 9.97 -3.65 9.04
C SER A 16 10.87 -2.60 8.39
N GLY A 17 10.96 -2.63 7.07
CA GLY A 17 11.65 -1.63 6.27
C GLY A 17 11.10 -1.60 4.85
N PHE A 18 11.60 -0.66 4.03
CA PHE A 18 11.18 -0.55 2.64
C PHE A 18 12.34 -0.17 1.73
N ILE A 19 12.26 -0.64 0.50
CA ILE A 19 13.15 -0.28 -0.60
C ILE A 19 12.30 0.45 -1.62
N ALA A 20 12.59 1.73 -1.83
CA ALA A 20 11.92 2.56 -2.83
C ALA A 20 12.74 2.64 -4.11
N ALA A 21 12.06 2.80 -5.24
CA ALA A 21 12.70 3.10 -6.51
C ALA A 21 13.38 4.47 -6.42
N GLN A 22 14.71 4.50 -6.54
CA GLN A 22 15.51 5.73 -6.53
C GLN A 22 16.47 5.72 -7.71
N LYS A 23 16.90 6.91 -8.13
CA LYS A 23 17.99 7.03 -9.09
C LYS A 23 19.28 6.53 -8.45
N THR A 24 19.83 5.46 -8.98
CA THR A 24 21.10 4.91 -8.47
C THR A 24 22.26 5.85 -8.82
N SER A 25 22.89 6.42 -7.79
CA SER A 25 24.13 7.20 -7.95
C SER A 25 25.36 6.31 -8.11
N GLU A 26 25.29 5.07 -7.66
CA GLU A 26 26.37 4.09 -7.74
C GLU A 26 25.85 2.72 -8.19
N ALA A 27 26.71 1.95 -8.85
CA ALA A 27 26.39 0.58 -9.20
C ALA A 27 26.46 -0.30 -7.94
N TYR A 28 25.31 -0.81 -7.51
CA TYR A 28 25.21 -1.67 -6.33
C TYR A 28 24.50 -2.99 -6.67
N LYS A 29 25.11 -4.09 -6.28
CA LYS A 29 24.55 -5.46 -6.39
C LYS A 29 23.89 -5.79 -7.75
N GLY A 30 24.55 -5.42 -8.86
CA GLY A 30 24.09 -5.75 -10.20
C GLY A 30 23.17 -4.72 -10.86
N PHE A 31 22.90 -3.60 -10.21
CA PHE A 31 22.20 -2.48 -10.82
C PHE A 31 23.19 -1.52 -11.49
N ARG A 32 22.90 -1.12 -12.71
CA ARG A 32 23.76 -0.19 -13.46
C ARG A 32 23.60 1.25 -12.94
N LYS A 33 24.72 1.95 -12.84
CA LYS A 33 24.75 3.38 -12.48
C LYS A 33 23.89 4.22 -13.42
N GLY A 34 23.10 5.13 -12.86
CA GLY A 34 22.30 6.10 -13.63
C GLY A 34 20.99 5.57 -14.20
N ARG A 35 20.62 4.33 -13.89
CA ARG A 35 19.30 3.80 -14.24
C ARG A 35 18.25 4.39 -13.31
N TRP A 36 17.21 5.02 -13.87
CA TRP A 36 15.95 5.17 -13.16
C TRP A 36 15.38 3.77 -13.01
N GLY A 37 15.66 3.15 -11.86
CA GLY A 37 15.19 1.81 -11.62
C GLY A 37 13.75 1.84 -11.20
N ASP A 38 12.84 1.61 -12.15
CA ASP A 38 11.56 1.05 -11.76
C ASP A 38 11.87 -0.31 -11.10
N LEU A 39 11.41 -0.50 -9.87
CA LEU A 39 11.42 -1.81 -9.26
C LEU A 39 10.44 -2.70 -10.03
N GLU A 40 10.80 -3.97 -10.17
CA GLU A 40 9.97 -4.97 -10.82
C GLU A 40 9.60 -6.10 -9.85
N MET A 41 8.61 -6.91 -10.20
CA MET A 41 8.16 -8.02 -9.37
C MET A 41 9.30 -9.01 -9.03
N GLU A 42 10.29 -9.13 -9.91
CA GLU A 42 11.48 -9.96 -9.68
C GLU A 42 12.33 -9.43 -8.52
N ASP A 43 12.31 -8.12 -8.27
CA ASP A 43 13.04 -7.50 -7.15
C ASP A 43 12.41 -7.88 -5.80
N VAL A 44 11.10 -8.14 -5.76
CA VAL A 44 10.42 -8.68 -4.56
C VAL A 44 11.01 -10.04 -4.19
N ASP A 45 11.20 -10.91 -5.18
CA ASP A 45 11.78 -12.24 -4.95
C ASP A 45 13.25 -12.14 -4.51
N ARG A 46 13.99 -11.17 -5.05
CA ARG A 46 15.38 -10.91 -4.63
C ARG A 46 15.44 -10.49 -3.17
N VAL A 47 14.55 -9.58 -2.74
CA VAL A 47 14.48 -9.16 -1.33
C VAL A 47 14.04 -10.31 -0.43
N ARG A 48 13.05 -11.09 -0.88
CA ARG A 48 12.56 -12.26 -0.15
C ARG A 48 13.65 -13.31 0.10
N ASN A 49 14.60 -13.43 -0.81
CA ASN A 49 15.71 -14.40 -0.73
C ASN A 49 16.93 -13.85 0.03
N VAL A 50 16.90 -12.59 0.50
CA VAL A 50 17.97 -12.07 1.36
C VAL A 50 17.90 -12.74 2.73
N ASP A 51 19.06 -13.17 3.24
CA ASP A 51 19.16 -13.78 4.57
C ASP A 51 18.62 -12.82 5.64
N GLY A 52 17.75 -13.34 6.49
CA GLY A 52 17.14 -12.57 7.58
C GLY A 52 15.79 -11.92 7.22
N VAL A 53 15.36 -11.93 5.97
CA VAL A 53 14.04 -11.43 5.55
C VAL A 53 12.99 -12.52 5.80
N ALA A 54 11.96 -12.20 6.58
CA ALA A 54 10.83 -13.09 6.85
C ALA A 54 9.70 -12.93 5.83
N LEU A 55 9.46 -11.71 5.39
CA LEU A 55 8.38 -11.37 4.46
C LEU A 55 8.82 -10.23 3.55
N ALA A 56 8.46 -10.29 2.28
CA ALA A 56 8.57 -9.16 1.35
C ALA A 56 7.32 -9.07 0.49
N THR A 57 6.82 -7.85 0.31
CA THR A 57 5.60 -7.59 -0.46
C THR A 57 5.73 -6.29 -1.24
N PRO A 58 5.25 -6.23 -2.50
CA PRO A 58 5.34 -5.02 -3.30
C PRO A 58 4.22 -4.04 -2.95
N SER A 59 4.48 -2.77 -3.23
CA SER A 59 3.49 -1.71 -3.15
C SER A 59 3.62 -0.77 -4.33
N ILE A 60 2.50 -0.29 -4.83
CA ILE A 60 2.43 0.70 -5.89
C ILE A 60 1.41 1.77 -5.51
N ALA A 61 1.66 3.01 -5.89
CA ALA A 61 0.76 4.11 -5.57
C ALA A 61 0.70 5.15 -6.70
N LEU A 62 -0.47 5.75 -6.85
CA LEU A 62 -0.69 6.90 -7.71
C LEU A 62 -1.31 8.02 -6.88
N TRP A 63 -0.72 9.22 -7.00
CA TRP A 63 -1.21 10.42 -6.32
C TRP A 63 -2.10 11.24 -7.25
N GLY A 64 -2.80 12.21 -6.67
CA GLY A 64 -3.62 13.15 -7.44
C GLY A 64 -4.83 12.51 -8.09
N GLN A 65 -5.36 11.46 -7.51
CA GLN A 65 -6.55 10.79 -8.00
C GLN A 65 -7.79 11.38 -7.33
N VAL A 66 -8.89 11.45 -8.05
CA VAL A 66 -10.16 11.94 -7.52
C VAL A 66 -11.14 10.78 -7.37
N ALA A 67 -11.58 10.56 -6.14
CA ALA A 67 -12.63 9.61 -5.82
C ALA A 67 -13.98 10.30 -5.82
N VAL A 68 -14.98 9.67 -6.39
CA VAL A 68 -16.35 10.22 -6.51
C VAL A 68 -17.34 9.21 -5.98
N TYR A 69 -18.23 9.69 -5.10
CA TYR A 69 -19.42 8.96 -4.65
C TYR A 69 -20.60 9.90 -4.65
N GLY A 70 -21.60 9.64 -5.52
CA GLY A 70 -22.70 10.57 -5.72
C GLY A 70 -22.19 11.94 -6.17
N ASP A 71 -22.53 12.98 -5.44
CA ASP A 71 -22.09 14.36 -5.70
C ASP A 71 -20.81 14.74 -4.95
N ASN A 72 -20.28 13.84 -4.13
CA ASN A 72 -19.09 14.08 -3.31
C ASN A 72 -17.82 13.66 -4.04
N LYS A 73 -16.78 14.47 -3.89
CA LYS A 73 -15.44 14.24 -4.47
C LYS A 73 -14.37 14.42 -3.39
N TYR A 74 -13.29 13.67 -3.51
CA TYR A 74 -12.14 13.79 -2.63
C TYR A 74 -10.85 13.46 -3.38
N ASP A 75 -9.84 14.33 -3.23
CA ASP A 75 -8.50 14.08 -3.77
C ASP A 75 -7.77 13.07 -2.86
N CYS A 76 -7.36 11.97 -3.44
CA CYS A 76 -6.75 10.86 -2.69
C CYS A 76 -5.56 10.25 -3.44
N SER A 77 -4.83 9.39 -2.75
CA SER A 77 -3.91 8.45 -3.37
C SER A 77 -4.60 7.11 -3.58
N VAL A 78 -4.19 6.39 -4.61
CA VAL A 78 -4.64 5.02 -4.87
C VAL A 78 -3.44 4.09 -4.72
N LYS A 79 -3.56 3.09 -3.85
CA LYS A 79 -2.50 2.11 -3.55
C LYS A 79 -2.90 0.74 -4.04
N GLY A 80 -1.94 0.00 -4.58
CA GLY A 80 -2.06 -1.42 -4.84
C GLY A 80 -1.24 -2.21 -3.84
N LEU A 81 -1.88 -3.09 -3.08
CA LEU A 81 -1.27 -3.87 -2.01
C LEU A 81 -1.66 -5.35 -2.10
N TYR A 82 -0.81 -6.19 -1.50
CA TYR A 82 -1.13 -7.58 -1.20
C TYR A 82 -1.65 -7.73 0.23
N PRO A 83 -2.37 -8.81 0.55
CA PRO A 83 -2.87 -9.07 1.90
C PRO A 83 -1.77 -9.09 2.97
N GLU A 84 -0.57 -9.53 2.62
CA GLU A 84 0.59 -9.62 3.52
C GLU A 84 1.02 -8.26 4.07
N TYR A 85 0.68 -7.16 3.40
CA TYR A 85 0.99 -5.82 3.86
C TYR A 85 0.39 -5.52 5.25
N GLU A 86 -0.70 -6.15 5.62
CA GLU A 86 -1.31 -6.03 6.95
C GLU A 86 -0.36 -6.45 8.08
N GLN A 87 0.59 -7.35 7.80
CA GLN A 87 1.62 -7.75 8.76
C GLN A 87 2.69 -6.66 8.96
N ILE A 88 2.85 -5.75 7.99
CA ILE A 88 3.79 -4.63 8.05
C ILE A 88 3.15 -3.43 8.75
N GLU A 89 1.96 -3.05 8.32
CA GLU A 89 1.15 -1.99 8.90
C GLU A 89 -0.23 -2.53 9.24
N HIS A 90 -0.54 -2.59 10.53
CA HIS A 90 -1.84 -3.08 10.98
C HIS A 90 -2.97 -2.22 10.41
N GLN A 91 -3.95 -2.88 9.82
CA GLN A 91 -5.14 -2.24 9.25
C GLN A 91 -6.31 -2.39 10.21
N GLU A 92 -6.59 -1.34 10.96
CA GLU A 92 -7.73 -1.31 11.86
C GLU A 92 -9.02 -1.04 11.08
N MET A 93 -9.84 -2.08 10.94
CA MET A 93 -11.06 -2.01 10.12
C MET A 93 -12.26 -1.58 10.98
N THR A 94 -12.85 -0.45 10.64
CA THR A 94 -14.12 0.00 11.24
C THR A 94 -15.31 -0.68 10.57
N TYR A 95 -15.24 -0.86 9.25
CA TYR A 95 -16.25 -1.57 8.46
C TYR A 95 -15.56 -2.60 7.59
N GLY A 96 -16.20 -3.75 7.41
CA GLY A 96 -15.80 -4.74 6.45
C GLY A 96 -14.44 -5.39 6.72
N ARG A 97 -13.70 -5.66 5.66
CA ARG A 97 -12.44 -6.41 5.67
C ARG A 97 -11.36 -5.79 4.79
N PHE A 98 -10.12 -6.18 5.03
CA PHE A 98 -9.00 -5.87 4.15
C PHE A 98 -8.99 -6.81 2.91
N ILE A 99 -8.13 -6.51 1.96
CA ILE A 99 -7.91 -7.29 0.74
C ILE A 99 -7.46 -8.71 1.12
N ASN A 100 -7.96 -9.71 0.42
CA ASN A 100 -7.58 -11.11 0.60
C ASN A 100 -6.99 -11.72 -0.70
N ASP A 101 -6.51 -12.96 -0.60
CA ASP A 101 -5.86 -13.66 -1.72
C ASP A 101 -6.80 -13.88 -2.91
N VAL A 102 -8.09 -14.06 -2.68
CA VAL A 102 -9.08 -14.23 -3.76
C VAL A 102 -9.23 -12.93 -4.56
N ASP A 103 -9.22 -11.79 -3.89
CA ASP A 103 -9.28 -10.48 -4.56
C ASP A 103 -8.09 -10.29 -5.50
N ILE A 104 -6.91 -10.72 -5.09
CA ILE A 104 -5.69 -10.70 -5.91
C ILE A 104 -5.81 -11.68 -7.08
N LYS A 105 -6.17 -12.92 -6.81
CA LYS A 105 -6.25 -13.99 -7.81
C LYS A 105 -7.23 -13.65 -8.94
N GLU A 106 -8.36 -13.10 -8.58
CA GLU A 106 -9.43 -12.76 -9.54
C GLU A 106 -9.32 -11.32 -10.05
N SER A 107 -8.33 -10.54 -9.59
CA SER A 107 -8.19 -9.10 -9.88
C SER A 107 -9.50 -8.34 -9.72
N ARG A 108 -10.13 -8.52 -8.57
CA ARG A 108 -11.45 -7.96 -8.29
C ARG A 108 -11.42 -6.44 -8.25
N LYS A 109 -12.42 -5.80 -8.79
CA LYS A 109 -12.62 -4.34 -8.71
C LYS A 109 -13.27 -3.97 -7.36
N VAL A 110 -12.51 -4.17 -6.30
CA VAL A 110 -12.89 -3.87 -4.92
C VAL A 110 -11.88 -2.89 -4.32
N CYS A 111 -12.29 -2.17 -3.29
CA CYS A 111 -11.42 -1.22 -2.62
C CYS A 111 -11.66 -1.17 -1.11
N VAL A 112 -10.59 -0.81 -0.39
CA VAL A 112 -10.63 -0.43 1.02
C VAL A 112 -10.37 1.06 1.08
N ILE A 113 -11.27 1.82 1.71
CA ILE A 113 -11.14 3.27 1.81
C ILE A 113 -10.58 3.69 3.18
N GLY A 114 -9.76 4.73 3.19
CA GLY A 114 -9.25 5.34 4.41
C GLY A 114 -10.30 6.21 5.10
N LYS A 115 -10.03 6.56 6.35
CA LYS A 115 -10.97 7.32 7.19
C LYS A 115 -11.37 8.67 6.59
N ARG A 116 -10.41 9.44 6.07
CA ARG A 116 -10.69 10.76 5.47
C ARG A 116 -11.44 10.66 4.16
N VAL A 117 -11.16 9.63 3.36
CA VAL A 117 -11.93 9.32 2.16
C VAL A 117 -13.38 9.03 2.53
N TYR A 118 -13.59 8.19 3.54
CA TYR A 118 -14.92 7.87 4.05
C TYR A 118 -15.68 9.12 4.53
N GLU A 119 -15.06 9.93 5.37
CA GLU A 119 -15.69 11.15 5.92
C GLU A 119 -16.06 12.16 4.85
N SER A 120 -15.31 12.20 3.75
CA SER A 120 -15.53 13.13 2.64
C SER A 120 -16.60 12.67 1.66
N LEU A 121 -16.75 11.35 1.47
CA LEU A 121 -17.65 10.77 0.47
C LEU A 121 -18.98 10.28 1.06
N PHE A 122 -18.97 9.77 2.28
CA PHE A 122 -20.11 9.14 2.92
C PHE A 122 -20.66 9.98 4.08
N LYS A 123 -21.89 9.74 4.45
CA LYS A 123 -22.50 10.36 5.63
C LYS A 123 -21.96 9.72 6.91
N PRO A 124 -21.87 10.49 8.02
CA PRO A 124 -21.47 9.92 9.31
C PRO A 124 -22.35 8.72 9.70
N GLY A 125 -21.71 7.60 10.06
CA GLY A 125 -22.39 6.36 10.44
C GLY A 125 -22.96 5.52 9.30
N GLU A 126 -22.84 5.96 8.06
CA GLU A 126 -23.23 5.18 6.89
C GLU A 126 -22.26 4.00 6.69
N ASP A 127 -22.78 2.78 6.50
CA ASP A 127 -21.96 1.63 6.14
C ASP A 127 -21.54 1.74 4.67
N PRO A 128 -20.23 1.92 4.37
CA PRO A 128 -19.77 2.08 3.00
C PRO A 128 -19.71 0.77 2.23
N CYS A 129 -19.71 -0.38 2.91
CA CYS A 129 -19.53 -1.68 2.28
C CYS A 129 -20.67 -2.01 1.32
N GLY A 130 -20.30 -2.46 0.12
CA GLY A 130 -21.25 -2.75 -0.95
C GLY A 130 -21.59 -1.55 -1.83
N LYS A 131 -21.17 -0.34 -1.46
CA LYS A 131 -21.29 0.87 -2.28
C LYS A 131 -20.16 0.93 -3.30
N TYR A 132 -20.34 1.71 -4.36
CA TYR A 132 -19.36 1.87 -5.43
C TYR A 132 -18.77 3.26 -5.42
N VAL A 133 -17.44 3.33 -5.40
CA VAL A 133 -16.67 4.57 -5.53
C VAL A 133 -16.02 4.58 -6.89
N ARG A 134 -16.12 5.69 -7.60
CA ARG A 134 -15.52 5.86 -8.93
C ARG A 134 -14.19 6.59 -8.84
N VAL A 135 -13.15 6.01 -9.45
CA VAL A 135 -11.83 6.62 -9.60
C VAL A 135 -11.38 6.43 -11.05
N ASN A 136 -11.00 7.50 -11.73
CA ASN A 136 -10.63 7.49 -13.15
C ASN A 136 -11.66 6.80 -14.07
N GLY A 137 -12.94 7.03 -13.81
CA GLY A 137 -14.03 6.44 -14.59
C GLY A 137 -14.31 4.96 -14.30
N ILE A 138 -13.62 4.36 -13.35
CA ILE A 138 -13.77 2.96 -12.97
C ILE A 138 -14.44 2.86 -11.62
N TYR A 139 -15.46 2.00 -11.52
CA TYR A 139 -16.19 1.75 -10.29
C TYR A 139 -15.55 0.62 -9.51
N TYR A 140 -15.25 0.89 -8.23
CA TYR A 140 -14.74 -0.10 -7.27
C TYR A 140 -15.75 -0.28 -6.16
N ARG A 141 -16.07 -1.54 -5.86
CA ARG A 141 -16.95 -1.86 -4.74
C ARG A 141 -16.18 -1.72 -3.42
N VAL A 142 -16.70 -0.97 -2.49
CA VAL A 142 -16.11 -0.84 -1.15
C VAL A 142 -16.32 -2.13 -0.38
N ILE A 143 -15.24 -2.73 0.11
CA ILE A 143 -15.25 -3.94 0.93
C ILE A 143 -14.87 -3.68 2.38
N GLY A 144 -14.32 -2.52 2.66
CA GLY A 144 -13.95 -2.13 4.00
C GLY A 144 -13.53 -0.68 4.12
N MET A 145 -13.52 -0.18 5.35
CA MET A 145 -13.02 1.13 5.72
C MET A 145 -12.01 0.98 6.86
N CYS A 146 -10.80 1.47 6.61
CA CYS A 146 -9.71 1.41 7.57
C CYS A 146 -9.61 2.74 8.33
N SER A 147 -9.64 2.66 9.66
CA SER A 147 -9.54 3.82 10.54
C SER A 147 -8.11 4.15 10.99
N SER A 148 -7.11 3.41 10.51
CA SER A 148 -5.71 3.66 10.86
C SER A 148 -5.27 5.07 10.52
N GLU A 149 -4.76 5.78 11.52
CA GLU A 149 -4.22 7.15 11.40
C GLU A 149 -2.70 7.17 11.61
N GLY A 150 -2.01 6.15 11.08
CA GLY A 150 -0.55 6.11 11.18
C GLY A 150 0.11 7.35 10.60
N ASN A 151 1.03 7.96 11.36
CA ASN A 151 1.76 9.16 10.94
C ASN A 151 2.89 8.86 9.94
N VAL A 152 3.16 7.60 9.64
CA VAL A 152 4.19 7.22 8.68
C VAL A 152 3.62 7.29 7.28
N ASN A 153 4.20 8.18 6.49
CA ASN A 153 3.80 8.43 5.13
C ASN A 153 4.66 7.59 4.17
N ILE A 154 4.25 6.32 4.00
CA ILE A 154 4.80 5.47 2.95
C ILE A 154 3.84 5.54 1.78
N GLN A 155 4.21 6.24 0.72
CA GLN A 155 3.35 6.42 -0.46
C GLN A 155 1.98 7.03 -0.13
N GLY A 156 1.95 8.01 0.77
CA GLY A 156 0.72 8.67 1.22
C GLY A 156 0.16 8.08 2.52
N GLN A 157 -0.58 8.89 3.26
CA GLN A 157 -1.21 8.48 4.51
C GLN A 157 -2.34 7.48 4.24
N ALA A 158 -2.43 6.44 5.05
CA ALA A 158 -3.47 5.42 4.93
C ALA A 158 -4.88 6.02 5.01
N SER A 159 -5.07 7.06 5.84
CA SER A 159 -6.36 7.75 5.98
C SER A 159 -6.84 8.47 4.72
N GLU A 160 -5.94 8.87 3.83
CA GLU A 160 -6.21 9.58 2.57
C GLU A 160 -6.11 8.69 1.34
N ALA A 161 -6.03 7.38 1.52
CA ALA A 161 -5.80 6.42 0.47
C ALA A 161 -7.02 5.55 0.17
N ILE A 162 -7.12 5.13 -1.07
CA ILE A 162 -7.95 4.02 -1.51
C ILE A 162 -7.02 2.87 -1.85
N THR A 163 -7.21 1.72 -1.23
CA THR A 163 -6.40 0.54 -1.45
C THR A 163 -7.13 -0.44 -2.35
N LEU A 164 -6.47 -0.84 -3.43
CA LEU A 164 -6.94 -1.85 -4.39
C LEU A 164 -6.10 -3.13 -4.24
N PRO A 165 -6.62 -4.29 -4.67
CA PRO A 165 -5.76 -5.45 -4.88
C PRO A 165 -4.63 -5.08 -5.86
N PHE A 166 -3.41 -5.51 -5.56
CA PHE A 166 -2.23 -5.16 -6.37
C PHE A 166 -2.43 -5.54 -7.85
N SER A 167 -2.94 -6.72 -8.12
CA SER A 167 -3.22 -7.21 -9.48
C SER A 167 -4.27 -6.37 -10.20
N THR A 168 -5.30 -5.91 -9.51
CA THR A 168 -6.32 -5.01 -10.06
C THR A 168 -5.68 -3.70 -10.51
N MET A 169 -4.80 -3.15 -9.69
CA MET A 169 -4.11 -1.91 -10.03
C MET A 169 -3.18 -2.06 -11.22
N GLN A 170 -2.44 -3.17 -11.31
CA GLN A 170 -1.58 -3.45 -12.45
C GLN A 170 -2.36 -3.50 -13.77
N GLN A 171 -3.50 -4.17 -13.78
CA GLN A 171 -4.35 -4.29 -14.97
C GLN A 171 -5.05 -3.00 -15.34
N THR A 172 -5.65 -2.34 -14.34
CA THR A 172 -6.46 -1.15 -14.56
C THR A 172 -5.64 0.03 -15.07
N TYR A 173 -4.43 0.21 -14.55
CA TYR A 173 -3.54 1.31 -14.92
C TYR A 173 -2.44 0.90 -15.90
N ASN A 174 -2.49 -0.33 -16.40
CA ASN A 174 -1.54 -0.88 -17.38
C ASN A 174 -0.06 -0.72 -16.94
N LEU A 175 0.22 -1.09 -15.70
CA LEU A 175 1.54 -0.90 -15.08
C LEU A 175 2.51 -2.06 -15.35
N GLY A 176 2.04 -3.16 -15.93
CA GLY A 176 2.87 -4.32 -16.22
C GLY A 176 3.49 -4.93 -14.95
N LYS A 177 4.81 -5.15 -14.97
CA LYS A 177 5.56 -5.69 -13.83
C LYS A 177 6.14 -4.64 -12.89
N LYS A 178 5.86 -3.36 -13.13
CA LYS A 178 6.42 -2.24 -12.36
C LYS A 178 5.81 -2.16 -10.98
N LEU A 179 6.62 -1.74 -10.01
CA LEU A 179 6.20 -1.42 -8.66
C LEU A 179 7.03 -0.25 -8.13
N HIS A 180 6.57 0.40 -7.06
CA HIS A 180 7.24 1.58 -6.51
C HIS A 180 8.07 1.27 -5.27
N VAL A 181 7.59 0.39 -4.41
CA VAL A 181 8.22 0.06 -3.13
C VAL A 181 8.13 -1.42 -2.88
N VAL A 182 9.20 -2.00 -2.34
CA VAL A 182 9.20 -3.32 -1.72
C VAL A 182 9.22 -3.11 -0.21
N CYS A 183 8.19 -3.58 0.47
CA CYS A 183 8.11 -3.58 1.92
C CYS A 183 8.52 -4.94 2.45
N PHE A 184 9.26 -4.98 3.56
CA PHE A 184 9.76 -6.24 4.10
C PHE A 184 9.75 -6.25 5.63
N ILE A 185 9.72 -7.46 6.19
CA ILE A 185 9.87 -7.72 7.62
C ILE A 185 11.09 -8.61 7.80
N MET A 186 11.95 -8.26 8.75
CA MET A 186 13.10 -9.07 9.14
C MET A 186 12.68 -10.16 10.13
N LYS A 187 13.42 -11.28 10.13
CA LYS A 187 13.26 -12.30 11.15
C LYS A 187 13.58 -11.77 12.55
N PRO A 188 12.99 -12.32 13.62
CA PRO A 188 13.29 -11.90 14.99
C PRO A 188 14.80 -11.94 15.26
N GLY A 189 15.33 -10.86 15.87
CA GLY A 189 16.75 -10.74 16.22
C GLY A 189 17.66 -10.23 15.09
N VAL A 190 17.16 -10.08 13.88
CA VAL A 190 17.91 -9.51 12.76
C VAL A 190 17.59 -8.00 12.67
N LYS A 191 18.64 -7.18 12.55
CA LYS A 191 18.47 -5.73 12.42
C LYS A 191 18.44 -5.34 10.94
N VAL A 192 17.58 -4.37 10.60
CA VAL A 192 17.43 -3.86 9.23
C VAL A 192 18.76 -3.36 8.65
N LYS A 193 19.63 -2.79 9.48
CA LYS A 193 20.96 -2.31 9.06
C LYS A 193 21.94 -3.43 8.66
N ASP A 194 21.64 -4.67 8.97
CA ASP A 194 22.48 -5.84 8.69
C ASP A 194 22.14 -6.47 7.32
N VAL A 195 21.22 -5.86 6.55
CA VAL A 195 20.74 -6.30 5.21
C VAL A 195 21.15 -5.27 4.09
#